data_def81906d861c4f3f4d1e9d4ae509c41
#
_entry.id   def81906d861c4f3f4d1e9d4ae509c41
#
_cell.length_a   1.000
_cell.length_b   1.000
_cell.length_c   1.000
_cell.angle_alpha   90.00
_cell.angle_beta   90.00
_cell.angle_gamma   90.00
#
_symmetry.space_group_name_H-M   'P 1'
#
loop_
_entity.id
_entity.type
_entity.pdbx_description
1 polymer ?
#
loop_
_entity_poly.entity_id
_entity_poly.type
_entity_poly.pdbx_seq_one_letter_code
_entity_poly.pdbx_strand_id
1 'polypeptide(L)'
;MRAIMLAAGIGRRLDGRHPPKPLLSVGGKSLLERHIEVLRSRGVDHLVLVVGHRETELRCEVKRLGADGFVRLQRNPDYMRGSILSLWCARTTLSSETGALIMDADVLYHPGLMDRLLASRHPDCLLLDREFEPGDEPVKVGVSDGKVVEFGKTINGAALDLLGEWPGFVKLSAPVSRALVGVMHEFIEAGRIDAPMEDALRNLILRHPGILQWEDITGLPWIEIDFVQDLERAREEILPRLEPAGRPLALESV
;
A
#
# COMPACT_ATOMS: atom_id res chain seq x y z
N MET A 1 0.90 14.38 8.79
CA MET A 1 0.47 12.95 8.70
C MET A 1 1.68 12.07 8.46
N ARG A 2 1.74 10.89 9.03
CA ARG A 2 2.83 9.92 8.88
C ARG A 2 2.42 8.80 7.93
N ALA A 3 3.34 8.35 7.07
CA ALA A 3 3.12 7.18 6.23
C ALA A 3 3.80 5.95 6.81
N ILE A 4 3.20 4.78 6.63
CA ILE A 4 3.74 3.45 6.94
C ILE A 4 3.69 2.66 5.65
N MET A 5 4.83 2.18 5.18
CA MET A 5 4.93 1.38 3.96
C MET A 5 5.45 -0.01 4.29
N LEU A 6 4.75 -1.04 3.83
CA LEU A 6 5.12 -2.42 4.07
C LEU A 6 6.04 -2.95 2.97
N ALA A 7 7.31 -3.12 3.30
CA ALA A 7 8.39 -3.51 2.38
C ALA A 7 9.22 -4.70 2.89
N ALA A 8 8.67 -5.49 3.82
CA ALA A 8 9.42 -6.57 4.47
C ALA A 8 9.38 -7.90 3.71
N GLY A 9 8.48 -8.05 2.75
CA GLY A 9 8.19 -9.30 2.05
C GLY A 9 9.32 -9.83 1.17
N ILE A 10 9.31 -11.15 0.90
CA ILE A 10 10.33 -11.83 0.09
C ILE A 10 10.11 -11.62 -1.41
N GLY A 11 8.88 -11.37 -1.84
CA GLY A 11 8.56 -11.26 -3.27
C GLY A 11 8.74 -12.58 -4.04
N ARG A 12 8.28 -13.70 -3.49
CA ARG A 12 8.53 -15.08 -4.02
C ARG A 12 8.11 -15.29 -5.47
N ARG A 13 7.15 -14.51 -5.97
CA ARG A 13 6.59 -14.63 -7.33
C ARG A 13 7.48 -13.99 -8.41
N LEU A 14 8.47 -13.19 -8.03
CA LEU A 14 9.45 -12.56 -8.91
C LEU A 14 10.76 -13.38 -8.95
N ASP A 15 10.74 -14.61 -9.36
CA ASP A 15 11.80 -15.59 -9.64
C ASP A 15 13.15 -15.49 -8.86
N GLY A 16 13.25 -14.66 -7.82
CA GLY A 16 14.42 -14.48 -6.96
C GLY A 16 15.63 -13.75 -7.61
N ARG A 17 15.57 -13.42 -8.90
CA ARG A 17 16.64 -12.70 -9.62
C ARG A 17 16.49 -11.19 -9.52
N HIS A 18 15.26 -10.74 -9.25
CA HIS A 18 14.95 -9.33 -9.10
C HIS A 18 15.36 -8.78 -7.72
N PRO A 19 15.60 -7.46 -7.60
CA PRO A 19 15.74 -6.80 -6.31
C PRO A 19 14.43 -6.91 -5.50
N PRO A 20 14.42 -6.55 -4.20
CA PRO A 20 13.17 -6.39 -3.46
C PRO A 20 12.17 -5.55 -4.25
N LYS A 21 10.88 -5.91 -4.22
CA LYS A 21 9.83 -5.24 -5.01
C LYS A 21 9.89 -3.71 -4.97
N PRO A 22 10.09 -3.04 -3.80
CA PRO A 22 10.20 -1.58 -3.76
C PRO A 22 11.38 -1.00 -4.55
N LEU A 23 12.39 -1.84 -4.87
CA LEU A 23 13.57 -1.45 -5.65
C LEU A 23 13.47 -1.77 -7.13
N LEU A 24 12.34 -2.34 -7.59
CA LEU A 24 12.10 -2.55 -9.02
C LEU A 24 12.14 -1.21 -9.75
N SER A 25 12.93 -1.17 -10.81
CA SER A 25 13.09 0.03 -11.64
C SER A 25 12.07 0.06 -12.76
N VAL A 26 11.33 1.16 -12.83
CA VAL A 26 10.39 1.46 -13.92
C VAL A 26 10.68 2.87 -14.41
N GLY A 27 11.12 3.01 -15.68
CA GLY A 27 11.49 4.30 -16.24
C GLY A 27 12.65 4.98 -15.50
N GLY A 28 13.70 4.22 -15.13
CA GLY A 28 14.90 4.76 -14.49
C GLY A 28 14.76 5.11 -12.99
N LYS A 29 13.58 4.94 -12.39
CA LYS A 29 13.35 5.18 -10.96
C LYS A 29 12.86 3.91 -10.25
N SER A 30 13.30 3.68 -9.01
CA SER A 30 12.71 2.63 -8.17
C SER A 30 11.28 2.99 -7.74
N LEU A 31 10.46 1.98 -7.44
CA LEU A 31 9.13 2.23 -6.85
C LEU A 31 9.26 3.05 -5.56
N LEU A 32 10.23 2.71 -4.71
CA LEU A 32 10.50 3.44 -3.46
C LEU A 32 10.84 4.92 -3.73
N GLU A 33 11.65 5.22 -4.75
CA GLU A 33 11.96 6.60 -5.16
C GLU A 33 10.67 7.36 -5.52
N ARG A 34 9.81 6.77 -6.35
CA ARG A 34 8.52 7.36 -6.75
C ARG A 34 7.60 7.61 -5.57
N HIS A 35 7.48 6.65 -4.66
CA HIS A 35 6.69 6.80 -3.43
C HIS A 35 7.21 7.96 -2.57
N ILE A 36 8.54 8.04 -2.36
CA ILE A 36 9.16 9.11 -1.55
C ILE A 36 8.91 10.48 -2.20
N GLU A 37 9.06 10.61 -3.51
CA GLU A 37 8.79 11.86 -4.24
C GLU A 37 7.33 12.30 -4.07
N VAL A 38 6.39 11.36 -4.25
CA VAL A 38 4.96 11.64 -4.10
C VAL A 38 4.63 12.06 -2.68
N LEU A 39 5.07 11.32 -1.67
CA LEU A 39 4.79 11.61 -0.27
C LEU A 39 5.37 12.97 0.17
N ARG A 40 6.62 13.26 -0.18
CA ARG A 40 7.25 14.55 0.13
C ARG A 40 6.53 15.73 -0.51
N SER A 41 6.16 15.61 -1.79
CA SER A 41 5.48 16.68 -2.51
C SER A 41 4.07 16.98 -2.00
N ARG A 42 3.45 16.06 -1.23
CA ARG A 42 2.14 16.21 -0.59
C ARG A 42 2.23 16.53 0.90
N GLY A 43 3.40 16.87 1.40
CA GLY A 43 3.56 17.33 2.78
C GLY A 43 3.37 16.24 3.84
N VAL A 44 3.61 14.97 3.48
CA VAL A 44 3.73 13.89 4.48
C VAL A 44 4.97 14.16 5.33
N ASP A 45 4.85 14.08 6.65
CA ASP A 45 5.92 14.48 7.57
C ASP A 45 7.13 13.54 7.49
N HIS A 46 6.87 12.23 7.51
CA HIS A 46 7.89 11.19 7.34
C HIS A 46 7.27 9.85 6.98
N LEU A 47 8.10 8.94 6.46
CA LEU A 47 7.78 7.59 6.09
C LEU A 47 8.44 6.59 7.05
N VAL A 48 7.64 5.73 7.68
CA VAL A 48 8.12 4.50 8.33
C VAL A 48 8.10 3.39 7.30
N LEU A 49 9.29 2.98 6.85
CA LEU A 49 9.46 1.86 5.93
C LEU A 49 9.71 0.59 6.73
N VAL A 50 8.73 -0.33 6.73
CA VAL A 50 8.86 -1.61 7.41
C VAL A 50 9.64 -2.57 6.54
N VAL A 51 10.81 -2.99 7.00
CA VAL A 51 11.78 -3.80 6.26
C VAL A 51 11.99 -5.18 6.90
N GLY A 52 12.45 -6.14 6.11
CA GLY A 52 12.75 -7.50 6.56
C GLY A 52 13.71 -8.19 5.60
N HIS A 53 13.19 -8.82 4.55
CA HIS A 53 14.02 -9.46 3.53
C HIS A 53 14.90 -8.43 2.82
N ARG A 54 16.20 -8.71 2.69
CA ARG A 54 17.20 -7.86 2.02
C ARG A 54 17.16 -6.39 2.49
N GLU A 55 16.93 -6.16 3.80
CA GLU A 55 16.87 -4.84 4.44
C GLU A 55 18.02 -3.91 4.04
N THR A 56 19.24 -4.47 3.89
CA THR A 56 20.45 -3.69 3.57
C THR A 56 20.31 -2.95 2.23
N GLU A 57 19.66 -3.54 1.24
CA GLU A 57 19.47 -2.93 -0.07
C GLU A 57 18.49 -1.75 0.00
N LEU A 58 17.38 -1.92 0.74
CA LEU A 58 16.44 -0.82 0.99
C LEU A 58 17.13 0.33 1.73
N ARG A 59 17.97 0.03 2.70
CA ARG A 59 18.78 1.02 3.43
C ARG A 59 19.75 1.75 2.50
N CYS A 60 20.43 1.05 1.62
CA CYS A 60 21.32 1.65 0.62
C CYS A 60 20.54 2.58 -0.33
N GLU A 61 19.37 2.17 -0.78
CA GLU A 61 18.54 3.00 -1.65
C GLU A 61 18.07 4.27 -0.95
N VAL A 62 17.58 4.18 0.29
CA VAL A 62 17.20 5.36 1.10
C VAL A 62 18.36 6.36 1.19
N LYS A 63 19.60 5.87 1.42
CA LYS A 63 20.79 6.72 1.43
C LYS A 63 21.11 7.31 0.06
N ARG A 64 21.04 6.50 -1.00
CA ARG A 64 21.25 6.97 -2.38
C ARG A 64 20.32 8.13 -2.73
N LEU A 65 19.07 8.05 -2.25
CA LEU A 65 18.05 9.08 -2.46
C LEU A 65 18.18 10.30 -1.53
N GLY A 66 19.15 10.31 -0.61
CA GLY A 66 19.26 11.37 0.40
C GLY A 66 18.00 11.49 1.26
N ALA A 67 17.37 10.35 1.55
CA ALA A 67 16.06 10.30 2.19
C ALA A 67 16.13 9.94 3.70
N ASP A 68 17.33 9.83 4.29
CA ASP A 68 17.51 9.43 5.71
C ASP A 68 16.77 10.35 6.70
N GLY A 69 16.62 11.64 6.38
CA GLY A 69 15.86 12.58 7.20
C GLY A 69 14.32 12.44 7.09
N PHE A 70 13.84 11.73 6.07
CA PHE A 70 12.41 11.51 5.80
C PHE A 70 11.97 10.07 6.07
N VAL A 71 12.82 9.09 5.79
CA VAL A 71 12.52 7.65 5.92
C VAL A 71 13.13 7.09 7.19
N ARG A 72 12.29 6.53 8.05
CA ARG A 72 12.69 5.73 9.20
C ARG A 72 12.49 4.26 8.90
N LEU A 73 13.57 3.48 8.94
CA LEU A 73 13.49 2.02 8.79
C LEU A 73 13.00 1.37 10.09
N GLN A 74 11.98 0.52 9.98
CA GLN A 74 11.47 -0.30 11.07
C GLN A 74 11.64 -1.77 10.68
N ARG A 75 12.48 -2.51 11.40
CA ARG A 75 12.71 -3.93 11.10
C ARG A 75 11.58 -4.80 11.61
N ASN A 76 11.10 -5.72 10.75
CA ASN A 76 10.31 -6.88 11.13
C ASN A 76 11.24 -8.12 11.15
N PRO A 77 11.58 -8.68 12.32
CA PRO A 77 12.42 -9.89 12.38
C PRO A 77 11.70 -11.14 11.88
N ASP A 78 10.35 -11.14 11.94
CA ASP A 78 9.49 -12.27 11.59
C ASP A 78 8.86 -12.09 10.19
N TYR A 79 9.57 -11.44 9.27
CA TYR A 79 9.08 -11.12 7.91
C TYR A 79 8.72 -12.34 7.06
N MET A 80 9.11 -13.55 7.48
CA MET A 80 8.72 -14.82 6.87
C MET A 80 7.26 -15.21 7.13
N ARG A 81 6.64 -14.57 8.12
CA ARG A 81 5.25 -14.76 8.57
C ARG A 81 4.32 -13.78 7.83
N GLY A 82 3.09 -13.66 8.32
CA GLY A 82 2.09 -12.78 7.74
C GLY A 82 2.43 -11.27 7.79
N SER A 83 1.87 -10.51 6.84
CA SER A 83 2.07 -9.05 6.77
C SER A 83 1.50 -8.32 7.99
N ILE A 84 0.62 -8.96 8.76
CA ILE A 84 0.13 -8.42 10.04
C ILE A 84 1.26 -8.09 11.02
N LEU A 85 2.32 -8.92 11.07
CA LEU A 85 3.50 -8.65 11.91
C LEU A 85 4.32 -7.47 11.39
N SER A 86 4.36 -7.26 10.07
CA SER A 86 4.98 -6.06 9.51
C SER A 86 4.26 -4.79 9.97
N LEU A 87 2.94 -4.76 9.87
CA LEU A 87 2.14 -3.64 10.34
C LEU A 87 2.22 -3.47 11.87
N TRP A 88 2.27 -4.58 12.62
CA TRP A 88 2.47 -4.57 14.07
C TRP A 88 3.78 -3.93 14.51
N CYS A 89 4.87 -4.12 13.75
CA CYS A 89 6.14 -3.45 14.01
C CYS A 89 6.00 -1.91 13.97
N ALA A 90 5.05 -1.38 13.20
CA ALA A 90 4.76 0.05 13.11
C ALA A 90 3.66 0.54 14.07
N ARG A 91 3.16 -0.30 15.01
CA ARG A 91 2.03 0.03 15.91
C ARG A 91 2.20 1.32 16.70
N THR A 92 3.43 1.68 17.08
CA THR A 92 3.70 2.94 17.78
C THR A 92 3.39 4.15 16.90
N THR A 93 3.67 4.05 15.59
CA THR A 93 3.31 5.09 14.61
C THR A 93 1.80 5.13 14.39
N LEU A 94 1.14 3.97 14.29
CA LEU A 94 -0.33 3.86 14.20
C LEU A 94 -1.03 4.47 15.41
N SER A 95 -0.48 4.28 16.61
CA SER A 95 -1.04 4.81 17.85
C SER A 95 -0.79 6.31 18.07
N SER A 96 -0.16 6.99 17.10
CA SER A 96 0.12 8.43 17.22
C SER A 96 -1.16 9.29 17.15
N GLU A 97 -1.06 10.53 17.63
CA GLU A 97 -2.18 11.49 17.64
C GLU A 97 -2.57 12.02 16.24
N THR A 98 -1.72 11.83 15.23
CA THR A 98 -1.92 12.40 13.88
C THR A 98 -2.61 11.46 12.90
N GLY A 99 -2.91 10.22 13.31
CA GLY A 99 -3.33 9.17 12.39
C GLY A 99 -2.20 8.69 11.47
N ALA A 100 -2.51 7.83 10.52
CA ALA A 100 -1.53 7.25 9.62
C ALA A 100 -2.08 6.99 8.22
N LEU A 101 -1.19 7.05 7.23
CA LEU A 101 -1.36 6.50 5.90
C LEU A 101 -0.65 5.14 5.87
N ILE A 102 -1.38 4.06 5.60
CA ILE A 102 -0.80 2.72 5.37
C ILE A 102 -0.76 2.51 3.86
N MET A 103 0.35 1.97 3.36
CA MET A 103 0.53 1.74 1.93
C MET A 103 1.42 0.54 1.63
N ASP A 104 1.13 -0.12 0.53
CA ASP A 104 1.97 -1.16 -0.04
C ASP A 104 3.14 -0.54 -0.82
N ALA A 105 4.22 -1.28 -0.94
CA ALA A 105 5.49 -0.78 -1.48
C ALA A 105 5.75 -1.19 -2.94
N ASP A 106 4.89 -2.02 -3.51
CA ASP A 106 5.02 -2.67 -4.82
C ASP A 106 4.03 -2.15 -5.86
N VAL A 107 3.40 -1.03 -5.59
CA VAL A 107 2.42 -0.40 -6.48
C VAL A 107 3.08 0.75 -7.27
N LEU A 108 2.99 0.68 -8.61
CA LEU A 108 3.23 1.82 -9.48
C LEU A 108 1.90 2.54 -9.72
N TYR A 109 1.82 3.86 -9.47
CA TYR A 109 0.55 4.57 -9.55
C TYR A 109 0.69 6.02 -10.00
N HIS A 110 -0.38 6.56 -10.59
CA HIS A 110 -0.49 7.98 -10.89
C HIS A 110 -0.59 8.79 -9.59
N PRO A 111 0.18 9.89 -9.43
CA PRO A 111 0.16 10.70 -8.20
C PRO A 111 -1.23 11.17 -7.76
N GLY A 112 -2.16 11.27 -8.69
CA GLY A 112 -3.57 11.60 -8.43
C GLY A 112 -4.29 10.63 -7.48
N LEU A 113 -3.82 9.37 -7.33
CA LEU A 113 -4.35 8.45 -6.32
C LEU A 113 -4.09 9.02 -4.91
N MET A 114 -2.85 9.44 -4.68
CA MET A 114 -2.48 10.03 -3.39
C MET A 114 -3.17 11.36 -3.15
N ASP A 115 -3.34 12.18 -4.20
CA ASP A 115 -4.08 13.42 -4.13
C ASP A 115 -5.52 13.19 -3.68
N ARG A 116 -6.23 12.20 -4.26
CA ARG A 116 -7.60 11.84 -3.85
C ARG A 116 -7.66 11.38 -2.40
N LEU A 117 -6.77 10.48 -2.01
CA LEU A 117 -6.75 9.94 -0.65
C LEU A 117 -6.48 11.02 0.41
N LEU A 118 -5.49 11.88 0.17
CA LEU A 118 -5.11 12.92 1.13
C LEU A 118 -6.10 14.08 1.19
N ALA A 119 -6.69 14.46 0.05
CA ALA A 119 -7.69 15.53 -0.04
C ALA A 119 -9.11 15.07 0.35
N SER A 120 -9.33 13.76 0.52
CA SER A 120 -10.63 13.24 0.96
C SER A 120 -11.09 13.90 2.27
N ARG A 121 -12.36 14.34 2.28
CA ARG A 121 -13.03 14.86 3.48
C ARG A 121 -13.22 13.82 4.58
N HIS A 122 -13.11 12.54 4.21
CA HIS A 122 -13.25 11.42 5.13
C HIS A 122 -11.91 11.19 5.84
N PRO A 123 -11.86 11.28 7.18
CA PRO A 123 -10.62 11.07 7.93
C PRO A 123 -10.13 9.63 7.85
N ASP A 124 -11.05 8.68 7.62
CA ASP A 124 -10.83 7.25 7.51
C ASP A 124 -11.31 6.80 6.14
N CYS A 125 -10.38 6.55 5.23
CA CYS A 125 -10.69 6.41 3.82
C CYS A 125 -9.71 5.46 3.13
N LEU A 126 -10.23 4.59 2.27
CA LEU A 126 -9.45 3.78 1.34
C LEU A 126 -9.73 4.20 -0.12
N LEU A 127 -8.88 3.75 -1.03
CA LEU A 127 -9.09 3.92 -2.46
C LEU A 127 -9.79 2.70 -3.04
N LEU A 128 -10.63 2.91 -4.08
CA LEU A 128 -11.36 1.87 -4.75
C LEU A 128 -11.34 2.13 -6.27
N ASP A 129 -10.89 1.12 -7.03
CA ASP A 129 -11.01 1.07 -8.47
C ASP A 129 -12.16 0.14 -8.86
N ARG A 130 -13.12 0.65 -9.65
CA ARG A 130 -14.25 -0.15 -10.13
C ARG A 130 -13.93 -0.97 -11.39
N GLU A 131 -12.88 -0.57 -12.10
CA GLU A 131 -12.39 -1.26 -13.29
C GLU A 131 -11.19 -2.13 -12.92
N PHE A 132 -11.44 -3.38 -12.54
CA PHE A 132 -10.39 -4.33 -12.17
C PHE A 132 -10.62 -5.69 -12.85
N GLU A 133 -9.54 -6.44 -13.04
CA GLU A 133 -9.61 -7.80 -13.58
C GLU A 133 -10.09 -8.77 -12.48
N PRO A 134 -11.24 -9.45 -12.64
CA PRO A 134 -11.70 -10.41 -11.64
C PRO A 134 -10.71 -11.56 -11.47
N GLY A 135 -10.44 -11.94 -10.20
CA GLY A 135 -9.51 -13.03 -9.88
C GLY A 135 -9.47 -13.32 -8.38
N ASP A 136 -8.51 -14.17 -7.99
CA ASP A 136 -8.29 -14.53 -6.59
C ASP A 136 -7.23 -13.63 -5.92
N GLU A 137 -6.42 -12.91 -6.70
CA GLU A 137 -5.36 -12.03 -6.19
C GLU A 137 -5.87 -10.66 -5.73
N PRO A 138 -6.77 -9.96 -6.48
CA PRO A 138 -7.22 -8.63 -6.08
C PRO A 138 -7.84 -8.61 -4.68
N VAL A 139 -7.44 -7.64 -3.87
CA VAL A 139 -8.13 -7.33 -2.61
C VAL A 139 -9.35 -6.48 -2.93
N LYS A 140 -10.53 -7.05 -2.72
CA LYS A 140 -11.80 -6.45 -3.09
C LYS A 140 -12.39 -5.61 -1.96
N VAL A 141 -13.08 -4.55 -2.33
CA VAL A 141 -13.85 -3.67 -1.46
C VAL A 141 -15.32 -3.79 -1.84
N GLY A 142 -16.14 -4.23 -0.89
CA GLY A 142 -17.59 -4.30 -1.05
C GLY A 142 -18.26 -3.11 -0.38
N VAL A 143 -19.13 -2.42 -1.15
CA VAL A 143 -19.88 -1.24 -0.69
C VAL A 143 -21.36 -1.54 -0.73
N SER A 144 -22.08 -1.15 0.32
CA SER A 144 -23.54 -1.14 0.40
C SER A 144 -24.01 0.14 1.09
N ASP A 145 -25.07 0.76 0.57
CA ASP A 145 -25.59 2.06 1.04
C ASP A 145 -24.48 3.13 1.18
N GLY A 146 -23.52 3.13 0.23
CA GLY A 146 -22.37 4.05 0.21
C GLY A 146 -21.30 3.79 1.27
N LYS A 147 -21.40 2.72 2.05
CA LYS A 147 -20.48 2.35 3.13
C LYS A 147 -19.65 1.14 2.75
N VAL A 148 -18.38 1.12 3.12
CA VAL A 148 -17.57 -0.11 3.04
C VAL A 148 -18.10 -1.10 4.09
N VAL A 149 -18.55 -2.27 3.62
CA VAL A 149 -19.16 -3.32 4.44
C VAL A 149 -18.42 -4.64 4.36
N GLU A 150 -17.57 -4.82 3.32
CA GLU A 150 -16.78 -6.03 3.14
C GLU A 150 -15.41 -5.67 2.53
N PHE A 151 -14.40 -6.47 2.84
CA PHE A 151 -13.02 -6.23 2.41
C PHE A 151 -12.22 -7.53 2.39
N GLY A 152 -11.44 -7.77 1.35
CA GLY A 152 -10.52 -8.91 1.25
C GLY A 152 -10.55 -9.61 -0.09
N LYS A 153 -9.67 -10.60 -0.26
CA LYS A 153 -9.55 -11.37 -1.52
C LYS A 153 -10.83 -12.15 -1.85
N THR A 154 -11.50 -12.68 -0.83
CA THR A 154 -12.78 -13.38 -0.97
C THR A 154 -13.87 -12.61 -0.28
N ILE A 155 -14.88 -12.21 -1.04
CA ILE A 155 -16.08 -11.55 -0.54
C ILE A 155 -17.24 -12.54 -0.58
N ASN A 156 -17.89 -12.76 0.56
CA ASN A 156 -18.96 -13.74 0.71
C ASN A 156 -20.28 -13.06 1.11
N GLY A 157 -21.34 -13.35 0.34
CA GLY A 157 -22.72 -13.34 0.80
C GLY A 157 -23.42 -12.02 1.06
N ALA A 158 -22.81 -10.87 0.89
CA ALA A 158 -23.49 -9.58 1.02
C ALA A 158 -24.12 -9.15 -0.30
N ALA A 159 -25.33 -8.59 -0.25
CA ALA A 159 -25.84 -7.80 -1.37
C ALA A 159 -25.03 -6.51 -1.41
N LEU A 160 -24.23 -6.34 -2.46
CA LEU A 160 -23.36 -5.18 -2.65
C LEU A 160 -23.91 -4.30 -3.77
N ASP A 161 -23.92 -3.01 -3.56
CA ASP A 161 -24.24 -2.02 -4.58
C ASP A 161 -23.05 -1.79 -5.51
N LEU A 162 -21.83 -1.96 -4.97
CA LEU A 162 -20.58 -1.76 -5.67
C LEU A 162 -19.52 -2.73 -5.19
N LEU A 163 -18.73 -3.23 -6.13
CA LEU A 163 -17.52 -4.01 -5.89
C LEU A 163 -16.37 -3.36 -6.66
N GLY A 164 -15.22 -3.19 -6.01
CA GLY A 164 -14.00 -2.68 -6.63
C GLY A 164 -12.76 -3.28 -6.03
N GLU A 165 -11.60 -2.93 -6.58
CA GLU A 165 -10.29 -3.34 -6.10
C GLU A 165 -9.64 -2.26 -5.24
N TRP A 166 -8.95 -2.69 -4.20
CA TRP A 166 -8.14 -1.84 -3.33
C TRP A 166 -6.68 -1.82 -3.80
N PRO A 167 -6.11 -0.66 -4.13
CA PRO A 167 -4.74 -0.56 -4.64
C PRO A 167 -3.66 -0.54 -3.55
N GLY A 168 -3.97 -0.94 -2.31
CA GLY A 168 -2.99 -1.00 -1.24
C GLY A 168 -2.85 0.29 -0.40
N PHE A 169 -3.77 1.26 -0.49
CA PHE A 169 -3.65 2.54 0.23
C PHE A 169 -4.87 2.84 1.11
N VAL A 170 -4.63 3.13 2.40
CA VAL A 170 -5.67 3.55 3.34
C VAL A 170 -5.18 4.65 4.28
N LYS A 171 -6.00 5.68 4.46
CA LYS A 171 -5.80 6.76 5.41
C LYS A 171 -6.67 6.51 6.63
N LEU A 172 -6.08 6.59 7.82
CA LEU A 172 -6.75 6.35 9.09
C LEU A 172 -6.52 7.52 10.05
N SER A 173 -7.58 7.96 10.69
CA SER A 173 -7.52 8.87 11.84
C SER A 173 -6.86 8.19 13.05
N ALA A 174 -6.45 8.98 14.04
CA ALA A 174 -5.84 8.43 15.25
C ALA A 174 -6.75 7.45 16.02
N PRO A 175 -8.07 7.70 16.18
CA PRO A 175 -8.97 6.74 16.82
C PRO A 175 -9.06 5.40 16.07
N VAL A 176 -9.23 5.44 14.74
CA VAL A 176 -9.36 4.23 13.91
C VAL A 176 -8.04 3.48 13.80
N SER A 177 -6.91 4.18 13.71
CA SER A 177 -5.58 3.58 13.79
C SER A 177 -5.36 2.81 15.10
N ARG A 178 -5.77 3.37 16.24
CA ARG A 178 -5.71 2.67 17.55
C ARG A 178 -6.65 1.48 17.61
N ALA A 179 -7.85 1.58 17.04
CA ALA A 179 -8.76 0.44 16.95
C ALA A 179 -8.16 -0.70 16.12
N LEU A 180 -7.50 -0.39 14.99
CA LEU A 180 -6.77 -1.36 14.18
C LEU A 180 -5.63 -2.03 14.96
N VAL A 181 -4.88 -1.27 15.77
CA VAL A 181 -3.84 -1.83 16.67
C VAL A 181 -4.47 -2.82 17.66
N GLY A 182 -5.63 -2.52 18.21
CA GLY A 182 -6.38 -3.44 19.08
C GLY A 182 -6.75 -4.75 18.37
N VAL A 183 -7.28 -4.65 17.14
CA VAL A 183 -7.61 -5.83 16.32
C VAL A 183 -6.36 -6.67 16.02
N MET A 184 -5.26 -6.03 15.61
CA MET A 184 -3.99 -6.76 15.38
C MET A 184 -3.48 -7.47 16.63
N HIS A 185 -3.62 -6.83 17.81
CA HIS A 185 -3.23 -7.45 19.08
C HIS A 185 -4.04 -8.73 19.35
N GLU A 186 -5.37 -8.70 19.13
CA GLU A 186 -6.21 -9.89 19.26
C GLU A 186 -5.79 -11.02 18.31
N PHE A 187 -5.40 -10.70 17.05
CA PHE A 187 -4.87 -11.69 16.12
C PHE A 187 -3.59 -12.35 16.64
N ILE A 188 -2.67 -11.54 17.16
CA ILE A 188 -1.39 -12.02 17.67
C ILE A 188 -1.58 -12.88 18.92
N GLU A 189 -2.39 -12.45 19.88
CA GLU A 189 -2.72 -13.22 21.09
C GLU A 189 -3.41 -14.56 20.75
N ALA A 190 -4.21 -14.60 19.68
CA ALA A 190 -4.82 -15.81 19.17
C ALA A 190 -3.87 -16.70 18.33
N GLY A 191 -2.58 -16.34 18.23
CA GLY A 191 -1.59 -17.07 17.43
C GLY A 191 -1.74 -16.92 15.92
N ARG A 192 -2.60 -16.03 15.42
CA ARG A 192 -2.85 -15.78 13.99
C ARG A 192 -1.78 -14.88 13.36
N ILE A 193 -0.52 -15.20 13.62
CA ILE A 193 0.64 -14.39 13.17
C ILE A 193 0.99 -14.56 11.70
N ASP A 194 0.39 -15.53 11.01
CA ASP A 194 0.55 -15.73 9.56
C ASP A 194 -0.54 -15.01 8.75
N ALA A 195 -1.46 -14.32 9.41
CA ALA A 195 -2.50 -13.58 8.74
C ALA A 195 -1.95 -12.41 7.91
N PRO A 196 -2.55 -12.11 6.75
CA PRO A 196 -2.29 -10.86 6.05
C PRO A 196 -2.86 -9.68 6.87
N MET A 197 -2.30 -8.49 6.68
CA MET A 197 -2.77 -7.28 7.39
C MET A 197 -4.19 -6.89 6.98
N GLU A 198 -4.59 -7.27 5.78
CA GLU A 198 -5.93 -7.09 5.22
C GLU A 198 -7.00 -7.77 6.05
N ASP A 199 -6.68 -8.92 6.69
CA ASP A 199 -7.60 -9.60 7.61
C ASP A 199 -7.92 -8.76 8.85
N ALA A 200 -6.95 -7.96 9.33
CA ALA A 200 -7.19 -7.04 10.45
C ALA A 200 -8.06 -5.86 10.02
N LEU A 201 -7.83 -5.29 8.84
CA LEU A 201 -8.70 -4.26 8.25
C LEU A 201 -10.13 -4.80 8.03
N ARG A 202 -10.24 -5.99 7.44
CA ARG A 202 -11.54 -6.67 7.26
C ARG A 202 -12.26 -6.85 8.57
N ASN A 203 -11.57 -7.34 9.59
CA ASN A 203 -12.17 -7.56 10.91
C ASN A 203 -12.68 -6.25 11.52
N LEU A 204 -11.93 -5.15 11.37
CA LEU A 204 -12.35 -3.83 11.81
C LEU A 204 -13.61 -3.36 11.06
N ILE A 205 -13.65 -3.52 9.73
CA ILE A 205 -14.80 -3.15 8.89
C ILE A 205 -16.04 -3.96 9.26
N LEU A 206 -15.90 -5.28 9.43
CA LEU A 206 -17.02 -6.16 9.77
C LEU A 206 -17.61 -5.87 11.17
N ARG A 207 -16.77 -5.47 12.13
CA ARG A 207 -17.22 -5.05 13.46
C ARG A 207 -17.91 -3.69 13.46
N HIS A 208 -17.51 -2.82 12.54
CA HIS A 208 -17.94 -1.43 12.44
C HIS A 208 -18.24 -1.04 11.00
N PRO A 209 -19.35 -1.51 10.38
CA PRO A 209 -19.67 -1.20 9.00
C PRO A 209 -19.73 0.31 8.75
N GLY A 210 -19.01 0.77 7.73
CA GLY A 210 -18.88 2.20 7.41
C GLY A 210 -17.86 2.97 8.24
N ILE A 211 -17.03 2.30 9.06
CA ILE A 211 -15.90 2.95 9.76
C ILE A 211 -14.88 3.49 8.76
N LEU A 212 -14.72 2.82 7.62
CA LEU A 212 -13.96 3.31 6.49
C LEU A 212 -14.91 3.80 5.39
N GLN A 213 -14.58 4.94 4.83
CA GLN A 213 -15.17 5.45 3.61
C GLN A 213 -14.26 5.13 2.43
N TRP A 214 -14.65 5.51 1.24
CA TRP A 214 -13.88 5.24 0.03
C TRP A 214 -13.87 6.42 -0.94
N GLU A 215 -12.81 6.50 -1.76
CA GLU A 215 -12.69 7.42 -2.88
C GLU A 215 -12.47 6.64 -4.17
N ASP A 216 -13.22 7.01 -5.20
CA ASP A 216 -13.15 6.39 -6.52
C ASP A 216 -11.89 6.86 -7.26
N ILE A 217 -11.06 5.90 -7.68
CA ILE A 217 -9.87 6.15 -8.48
C ILE A 217 -9.97 5.60 -9.91
N THR A 218 -11.16 5.11 -10.30
CA THR A 218 -11.39 4.51 -11.61
C THR A 218 -10.88 5.43 -12.73
N GLY A 219 -10.13 4.84 -13.66
CA GLY A 219 -9.50 5.53 -14.78
C GLY A 219 -8.14 6.16 -14.49
N LEU A 220 -7.71 6.27 -13.22
CA LEU A 220 -6.32 6.64 -12.89
C LEU A 220 -5.41 5.42 -13.07
N PRO A 221 -4.28 5.54 -13.80
CA PRO A 221 -3.42 4.39 -14.04
C PRO A 221 -2.65 3.97 -12.79
N TRP A 222 -2.70 2.68 -12.49
CA TRP A 222 -1.92 2.03 -11.44
C TRP A 222 -1.78 0.53 -11.73
N ILE A 223 -0.81 -0.12 -11.09
CA ILE A 223 -0.61 -1.57 -11.11
C ILE A 223 0.16 -2.01 -9.87
N GLU A 224 -0.26 -3.11 -9.23
CA GLU A 224 0.54 -3.85 -8.28
C GLU A 224 1.48 -4.80 -9.03
N ILE A 225 2.77 -4.86 -8.64
CA ILE A 225 3.77 -5.69 -9.32
C ILE A 225 4.01 -6.94 -8.50
N ASP A 226 3.29 -8.00 -8.83
CA ASP A 226 3.38 -9.32 -8.21
C ASP A 226 4.22 -10.29 -9.04
N PHE A 227 4.08 -10.25 -10.36
CA PHE A 227 4.72 -11.15 -11.31
C PHE A 227 5.61 -10.38 -12.29
N VAL A 228 6.46 -11.13 -13.03
CA VAL A 228 7.32 -10.54 -14.07
C VAL A 228 6.49 -9.83 -15.15
N GLN A 229 5.35 -10.40 -15.51
CA GLN A 229 4.43 -9.81 -16.48
C GLN A 229 3.87 -8.45 -16.03
N ASP A 230 3.65 -8.26 -14.72
CA ASP A 230 3.20 -6.96 -14.20
C ASP A 230 4.28 -5.90 -14.36
N LEU A 231 5.55 -6.28 -14.22
CA LEU A 231 6.67 -5.36 -14.46
C LEU A 231 6.76 -4.92 -15.92
N GLU A 232 6.45 -5.81 -16.86
CA GLU A 232 6.36 -5.49 -18.29
C GLU A 232 5.17 -4.55 -18.55
N ARG A 233 3.99 -4.89 -18.05
CA ARG A 233 2.80 -4.03 -18.12
C ARG A 233 3.03 -2.66 -17.47
N ALA A 234 3.71 -2.63 -16.33
CA ALA A 234 4.07 -1.39 -15.66
C ALA A 234 4.90 -0.46 -16.55
N ARG A 235 5.83 -1.02 -17.35
CA ARG A 235 6.69 -0.25 -18.27
C ARG A 235 5.96 0.18 -19.54
N GLU A 236 5.17 -0.71 -20.11
CA GLU A 236 4.57 -0.52 -21.43
C GLU A 236 3.23 0.22 -21.39
N GLU A 237 2.40 -0.06 -20.36
CA GLU A 237 1.03 0.44 -20.30
C GLU A 237 0.84 1.56 -19.26
N ILE A 238 1.47 1.41 -18.07
CA ILE A 238 1.21 2.33 -16.96
C ILE A 238 2.15 3.53 -17.00
N LEU A 239 3.47 3.30 -17.09
CA LEU A 239 4.46 4.38 -17.07
C LEU A 239 4.18 5.51 -18.08
N PRO A 240 3.83 5.23 -19.36
CA PRO A 240 3.52 6.30 -20.31
C PRO A 240 2.33 7.17 -19.91
N ARG A 241 1.44 6.66 -19.08
CA ARG A 241 0.25 7.38 -18.58
C ARG A 241 0.51 8.16 -17.28
N LEU A 242 1.65 7.90 -16.62
CA LEU A 242 2.07 8.64 -15.40
C LEU A 242 2.81 9.92 -15.75
N GLU A 243 3.47 9.97 -16.90
CA GLU A 243 4.26 11.12 -17.32
C GLU A 243 3.37 12.07 -18.15
N PRO A 244 3.41 13.39 -17.90
CA PRO A 244 2.71 14.33 -18.77
C PRO A 244 3.26 14.19 -20.19
N ALA A 245 2.38 14.11 -21.18
CA ALA A 245 2.74 14.04 -22.59
C ALA A 245 3.71 15.19 -22.94
N GLY A 246 4.99 14.88 -23.16
CA GLY A 246 5.98 15.89 -23.55
C GLY A 246 7.41 15.74 -23.05
N ARG A 247 7.76 14.74 -22.27
CA ARG A 247 9.19 14.45 -21.99
C ARG A 247 9.67 13.30 -22.86
N PRO A 248 10.64 13.52 -23.78
CA PRO A 248 11.25 12.42 -24.53
C PRO A 248 11.95 11.47 -23.54
N LEU A 249 11.71 10.17 -23.69
CA LEU A 249 12.44 9.12 -23.00
C LEU A 249 13.94 9.36 -23.23
N ALA A 250 14.72 9.55 -22.18
CA ALA A 250 16.16 9.50 -22.27
C ALA A 250 16.53 8.08 -22.74
N LEU A 251 16.99 7.97 -23.98
CA LEU A 251 17.56 6.73 -24.51
C LEU A 251 18.75 6.35 -23.63
N GLU A 252 18.60 5.29 -22.85
CA GLU A 252 19.71 4.68 -22.15
C GLU A 252 20.71 4.18 -23.21
N SER A 253 21.87 4.83 -23.25
CA SER A 253 23.00 4.37 -24.05
C SER A 253 23.51 3.05 -23.47
N VAL A 254 23.53 2.01 -24.29
CA VAL A 254 24.10 0.68 -24.06
C VAL A 254 25.60 0.77 -23.74
#